data_22d9f9c306d1cbedb35dab5effe777ed
#
_entry.id   22d9f9c306d1cbedb35dab5effe777ed
#
_cell.length_a   1.000
_cell.length_b   1.000
_cell.length_c   1.000
_cell.angle_alpha   90.00
_cell.angle_beta   90.00
_cell.angle_gamma   90.00
#
_symmetry.space_group_name_H-M   'P 1'
#
loop_
_entity.id
_entity.type
_entity.pdbx_description
1 polymer ?
#
loop_
_entity_poly.entity_id
_entity_poly.type
_entity_poly.pdbx_seq_one_letter_code
_entity_poly.pdbx_strand_id
1 'polypeptide(L)'
;DAILKQAQEVKPKLIVAGASAYSHIIDFSKFREIADAVGAKLMVDMAHIAGLVAAGLHPSPVPYAHITTTTTHKTLRGPRGGLILTNDEDLAKKINSAIFPGIQGGPLEHVIAAKAVAFKEALDPAFKEYAANVIKNSQAMADVFLQDPDFRVISGGTENHLFLVDVTKVVENGKVAQNLLDEVNITLNKNSIPYETLSPFKTS
;
A
#
# COMPACT_ATOMS: atom_id res chain seq x y z
N ASP A 1 18.72 -10.07 2.31
CA ASP A 1 19.52 -10.85 3.29
C ASP A 1 19.08 -10.59 4.74
N ALA A 2 18.85 -9.33 5.18
CA ALA A 2 18.47 -9.03 6.55
C ALA A 2 17.12 -9.67 6.96
N ILE A 3 16.10 -9.60 6.10
CA ILE A 3 14.78 -10.18 6.35
C ILE A 3 14.87 -11.71 6.47
N LEU A 4 15.61 -12.36 5.59
CA LEU A 4 15.83 -13.81 5.66
C LEU A 4 16.50 -14.22 6.97
N LYS A 5 17.55 -13.52 7.37
CA LYS A 5 18.25 -13.78 8.64
C LYS A 5 17.28 -13.65 9.83
N GLN A 6 16.52 -12.58 9.88
CA GLN A 6 15.51 -12.36 10.94
C GLN A 6 14.44 -13.46 10.92
N ALA A 7 13.94 -13.85 9.74
CA ALA A 7 12.96 -14.92 9.62
C ALA A 7 13.49 -16.27 10.12
N GLN A 8 14.77 -16.58 9.85
CA GLN A 8 15.44 -17.80 10.35
C GLN A 8 15.59 -17.81 11.87
N GLU A 9 15.86 -16.65 12.47
CA GLU A 9 15.96 -16.49 13.93
C GLU A 9 14.60 -16.62 14.62
N VAL A 10 13.58 -15.90 14.10
CA VAL A 10 12.24 -15.80 14.72
C VAL A 10 11.33 -16.99 14.37
N LYS A 11 11.55 -17.64 13.22
CA LYS A 11 10.75 -18.76 12.69
C LYS A 11 9.24 -18.47 12.72
N PRO A 12 8.77 -17.40 12.05
CA PRO A 12 7.37 -17.02 12.07
C PRO A 12 6.51 -18.07 11.36
N LYS A 13 5.26 -18.18 11.75
CA LYS A 13 4.25 -19.00 11.02
C LYS A 13 3.64 -18.21 9.85
N LEU A 14 3.66 -16.91 9.93
CA LEU A 14 3.12 -15.98 8.94
C LEU A 14 4.08 -14.80 8.76
N ILE A 15 4.40 -14.49 7.51
CA ILE A 15 5.07 -13.24 7.11
C ILE A 15 4.02 -12.36 6.47
N VAL A 16 3.91 -11.11 6.94
CA VAL A 16 3.04 -10.09 6.35
C VAL A 16 3.91 -9.08 5.62
N ALA A 17 3.66 -8.91 4.33
CA ALA A 17 4.34 -7.92 3.48
C ALA A 17 3.31 -6.91 2.94
N GLY A 18 3.80 -5.74 2.56
CA GLY A 18 3.00 -4.61 2.11
C GLY A 18 3.35 -3.36 2.89
N ALA A 19 2.90 -2.21 2.43
CA ALA A 19 3.22 -0.93 3.04
C ALA A 19 2.14 0.11 2.80
N SER A 20 2.02 1.05 3.75
CA SER A 20 1.12 2.22 3.64
C SER A 20 1.84 3.46 3.11
N ALA A 21 3.15 3.56 3.27
CA ALA A 21 3.93 4.76 2.99
C ALA A 21 5.33 4.40 2.43
N TYR A 22 5.38 3.45 1.52
CA TYR A 22 6.62 3.04 0.85
C TYR A 22 6.55 3.41 -0.63
N SER A 23 7.53 4.16 -1.10
CA SER A 23 7.50 4.79 -2.42
C SER A 23 8.13 3.97 -3.55
N HIS A 24 8.72 2.81 -3.26
CA HIS A 24 9.36 1.97 -4.27
C HIS A 24 8.59 0.67 -4.53
N ILE A 25 9.03 -0.03 -5.57
CA ILE A 25 8.50 -1.36 -5.93
C ILE A 25 8.88 -2.39 -4.88
N ILE A 26 7.93 -3.24 -4.52
CA ILE A 26 8.12 -4.35 -3.59
C ILE A 26 8.29 -5.64 -4.40
N ASP A 27 9.38 -6.36 -4.15
CA ASP A 27 9.64 -7.66 -4.75
C ASP A 27 8.98 -8.78 -3.94
N PHE A 28 7.77 -9.15 -4.34
CA PHE A 28 6.99 -10.19 -3.67
C PHE A 28 7.56 -11.59 -3.89
N SER A 29 8.34 -11.83 -4.96
CA SER A 29 8.97 -13.13 -5.20
C SER A 29 10.00 -13.44 -4.13
N LYS A 30 10.81 -12.44 -3.74
CA LYS A 30 11.78 -12.58 -2.65
C LYS A 30 11.11 -12.83 -1.29
N PHE A 31 9.97 -12.18 -1.03
CA PHE A 31 9.21 -12.47 0.19
C PHE A 31 8.69 -13.90 0.20
N ARG A 32 8.29 -14.43 -0.96
CA ARG A 32 7.87 -15.82 -1.09
C ARG A 32 9.03 -16.78 -0.83
N GLU A 33 10.20 -16.55 -1.41
CA GLU A 33 11.40 -17.36 -1.17
C GLU A 33 11.77 -17.38 0.32
N ILE A 34 11.70 -16.24 1.00
CA ILE A 34 11.96 -16.14 2.45
C ILE A 34 10.93 -16.95 3.24
N ALA A 35 9.64 -16.83 2.90
CA ALA A 35 8.57 -17.54 3.58
C ALA A 35 8.76 -19.06 3.44
N ASP A 36 9.05 -19.54 2.23
CA ASP A 36 9.29 -20.96 1.96
C ASP A 36 10.52 -21.48 2.71
N ALA A 37 11.60 -20.68 2.78
CA ALA A 37 12.84 -21.06 3.48
C ALA A 37 12.65 -21.30 4.99
N VAL A 38 11.61 -20.74 5.60
CA VAL A 38 11.32 -20.90 7.04
C VAL A 38 10.01 -21.65 7.31
N GLY A 39 9.33 -22.12 6.25
CA GLY A 39 8.05 -22.83 6.37
C GLY A 39 6.88 -21.93 6.78
N ALA A 40 6.98 -20.63 6.55
CA ALA A 40 5.94 -19.66 6.85
C ALA A 40 4.92 -19.53 5.71
N LYS A 41 3.70 -19.09 6.02
CA LYS A 41 2.78 -18.56 5.02
C LYS A 41 3.14 -17.09 4.72
N LEU A 42 2.94 -16.67 3.46
CA LEU A 42 3.06 -15.28 3.05
C LEU A 42 1.68 -14.67 2.87
N MET A 43 1.40 -13.59 3.56
CA MET A 43 0.26 -12.71 3.33
C MET A 43 0.78 -11.37 2.81
N VAL A 44 0.17 -10.86 1.76
CA VAL A 44 0.50 -9.53 1.22
C VAL A 44 -0.72 -8.63 1.29
N ASP A 45 -0.57 -7.47 1.93
CA ASP A 45 -1.55 -6.40 1.83
C ASP A 45 -1.10 -5.40 0.75
N MET A 46 -1.86 -5.37 -0.36
CA MET A 46 -1.58 -4.47 -1.49
C MET A 46 -2.51 -3.25 -1.53
N ALA A 47 -3.15 -2.90 -0.43
CA ALA A 47 -4.20 -1.89 -0.40
C ALA A 47 -3.81 -0.56 -1.07
N HIS A 48 -2.59 -0.06 -0.82
CA HIS A 48 -2.13 1.19 -1.40
C HIS A 48 -1.84 1.09 -2.90
N ILE A 49 -1.36 -0.04 -3.38
CA ILE A 49 -0.90 -0.23 -4.76
C ILE A 49 -1.88 -1.03 -5.63
N ALA A 50 -3.04 -1.44 -5.10
CA ALA A 50 -3.96 -2.35 -5.80
C ALA A 50 -4.39 -1.82 -7.18
N GLY A 51 -4.62 -0.52 -7.33
CA GLY A 51 -4.93 0.08 -8.62
C GLY A 51 -3.76 0.02 -9.61
N LEU A 52 -2.53 0.18 -9.13
CA LEU A 52 -1.32 0.07 -9.95
C LEU A 52 -1.09 -1.39 -10.36
N VAL A 53 -1.36 -2.34 -9.48
CA VAL A 53 -1.31 -3.78 -9.78
C VAL A 53 -2.36 -4.14 -10.84
N ALA A 54 -3.60 -3.67 -10.68
CA ALA A 54 -4.67 -3.90 -11.66
C ALA A 54 -4.34 -3.31 -13.04
N ALA A 55 -3.68 -2.15 -13.06
CA ALA A 55 -3.21 -1.51 -14.29
C ALA A 55 -1.95 -2.16 -14.89
N GLY A 56 -1.33 -3.14 -14.23
CA GLY A 56 -0.08 -3.76 -14.66
C GLY A 56 1.16 -2.85 -14.55
N LEU A 57 1.11 -1.86 -13.66
CA LEU A 57 2.18 -0.86 -13.42
C LEU A 57 2.97 -1.09 -12.13
N HIS A 58 2.61 -2.10 -11.37
CA HIS A 58 3.33 -2.62 -10.21
C HIS A 58 3.26 -4.15 -10.23
N PRO A 59 4.30 -4.88 -9.82
CA PRO A 59 4.25 -6.34 -9.72
C PRO A 59 3.07 -6.82 -8.87
N SER A 60 2.40 -7.87 -9.32
CA SER A 60 1.30 -8.46 -8.58
C SER A 60 1.80 -9.41 -7.49
N PRO A 61 1.30 -9.32 -6.25
CA PRO A 61 1.58 -10.30 -5.22
C PRO A 61 0.84 -11.63 -5.39
N VAL A 62 -0.24 -11.65 -6.17
CA VAL A 62 -1.17 -12.79 -6.27
C VAL A 62 -0.50 -14.10 -6.68
N PRO A 63 0.49 -14.15 -7.59
CA PRO A 63 1.21 -15.37 -7.91
C PRO A 63 2.10 -15.92 -6.79
N TYR A 64 2.50 -15.08 -5.85
CA TYR A 64 3.50 -15.38 -4.82
C TYR A 64 2.89 -15.55 -3.44
N ALA A 65 1.90 -14.73 -3.09
CA ALA A 65 1.28 -14.76 -1.77
C ALA A 65 0.32 -15.95 -1.60
N HIS A 66 0.28 -16.54 -0.43
CA HIS A 66 -0.75 -17.50 -0.06
C HIS A 66 -2.10 -16.81 0.14
N ILE A 67 -2.06 -15.58 0.67
CA ILE A 67 -3.23 -14.72 0.87
C ILE A 67 -2.84 -13.30 0.45
N THR A 68 -3.68 -12.67 -0.37
CA THR A 68 -3.54 -11.26 -0.71
C THR A 68 -4.76 -10.50 -0.20
N THR A 69 -4.53 -9.44 0.55
CA THR A 69 -5.59 -8.52 1.00
C THR A 69 -5.45 -7.18 0.31
N THR A 70 -6.57 -6.49 0.15
CA THR A 70 -6.59 -5.11 -0.32
C THR A 70 -7.82 -4.38 0.17
N THR A 71 -7.74 -3.06 0.19
CA THR A 71 -8.91 -2.18 0.18
C THR A 71 -9.33 -1.90 -1.27
N THR A 72 -10.59 -1.50 -1.45
CA THR A 72 -11.10 -1.13 -2.79
C THR A 72 -11.14 0.37 -3.04
N HIS A 73 -10.88 1.20 -2.03
CA HIS A 73 -11.11 2.66 -2.03
C HIS A 73 -9.84 3.53 -2.07
N LYS A 74 -8.68 2.96 -2.40
CA LYS A 74 -7.41 3.71 -2.58
C LYS A 74 -7.10 3.84 -4.07
N THR A 75 -5.93 3.43 -4.53
CA THR A 75 -5.57 3.51 -5.96
C THR A 75 -6.51 2.72 -6.88
N LEU A 76 -7.23 1.72 -6.37
CA LEU A 76 -8.24 0.98 -7.12
C LEU A 76 -9.50 1.80 -7.42
N ARG A 77 -9.68 2.95 -6.76
CA ARG A 77 -10.73 3.95 -7.05
C ARG A 77 -12.16 3.41 -6.90
N GLY A 78 -12.37 2.48 -5.98
CA GLY A 78 -13.68 1.87 -5.72
C GLY A 78 -14.33 2.36 -4.42
N PRO A 79 -15.41 1.72 -4.00
CA PRO A 79 -16.11 2.02 -2.75
C PRO A 79 -15.27 1.58 -1.54
N ARG A 80 -15.59 2.11 -0.35
CA ARG A 80 -14.98 1.64 0.90
C ARG A 80 -15.35 0.18 1.13
N GLY A 81 -14.32 -0.64 1.25
CA GLY A 81 -14.45 -2.07 1.47
C GLY A 81 -13.10 -2.77 1.40
N GLY A 82 -13.11 -4.05 1.67
CA GLY A 82 -11.97 -4.94 1.56
C GLY A 82 -12.20 -6.06 0.56
N LEU A 83 -11.12 -6.71 0.18
CA LEU A 83 -11.10 -7.89 -0.67
C LEU A 83 -9.99 -8.82 -0.19
N ILE A 84 -10.25 -10.12 -0.21
CA ILE A 84 -9.26 -11.15 0.09
C ILE A 84 -9.20 -12.09 -1.11
N LEU A 85 -7.97 -12.37 -1.57
CA LEU A 85 -7.69 -13.25 -2.70
C LEU A 85 -6.78 -14.39 -2.24
N THR A 86 -7.06 -15.59 -2.71
CA THR A 86 -6.18 -16.74 -2.55
C THR A 86 -6.39 -17.74 -3.70
N ASN A 87 -5.34 -18.44 -4.09
CA ASN A 87 -5.39 -19.54 -5.05
C ASN A 87 -5.46 -20.93 -4.34
N ASP A 88 -5.48 -20.96 -3.01
CA ASP A 88 -5.54 -22.15 -2.18
C ASP A 88 -6.99 -22.36 -1.72
N GLU A 89 -7.63 -23.45 -2.21
CA GLU A 89 -9.03 -23.77 -1.90
C GLU A 89 -9.28 -24.03 -0.41
N ASP A 90 -8.33 -24.63 0.29
CA ASP A 90 -8.48 -24.94 1.71
C ASP A 90 -8.34 -23.66 2.56
N LEU A 91 -7.46 -22.74 2.17
CA LEU A 91 -7.41 -21.42 2.75
C LEU A 91 -8.69 -20.63 2.45
N ALA A 92 -9.21 -20.69 1.22
CA ALA A 92 -10.46 -20.04 0.86
C ALA A 92 -11.62 -20.48 1.74
N LYS A 93 -11.77 -21.79 1.98
CA LYS A 93 -12.83 -22.33 2.87
C LYS A 93 -12.68 -21.80 4.30
N LYS A 94 -11.45 -21.79 4.85
CA LYS A 94 -11.17 -21.29 6.20
C LYS A 94 -11.44 -19.80 6.30
N ILE A 95 -11.02 -19.00 5.31
CA ILE A 95 -11.25 -17.55 5.25
C ILE A 95 -12.75 -17.25 5.18
N ASN A 96 -13.48 -17.93 4.30
CA ASN A 96 -14.92 -17.76 4.17
C ASN A 96 -15.65 -18.03 5.49
N SER A 97 -15.31 -19.13 6.18
CA SER A 97 -15.89 -19.48 7.47
C SER A 97 -15.51 -18.48 8.58
N ALA A 98 -14.27 -17.97 8.56
CA ALA A 98 -13.82 -16.96 9.53
C ALA A 98 -14.54 -15.60 9.30
N ILE A 99 -14.80 -15.25 8.05
CA ILE A 99 -15.55 -14.03 7.73
C ILE A 99 -17.02 -14.20 8.09
N PHE A 100 -17.68 -15.21 7.57
CA PHE A 100 -19.09 -15.49 7.86
C PHE A 100 -19.30 -16.96 8.21
N PRO A 101 -19.88 -17.25 9.38
CA PRO A 101 -20.44 -16.33 10.39
C PRO A 101 -19.42 -15.86 11.46
N GLY A 102 -18.11 -16.07 11.25
CA GLY A 102 -17.10 -15.86 12.31
C GLY A 102 -17.07 -14.44 12.85
N ILE A 103 -16.87 -13.43 11.99
CA ILE A 103 -16.68 -12.03 12.39
C ILE A 103 -17.64 -11.05 11.70
N GLN A 104 -18.32 -11.43 10.62
CA GLN A 104 -19.26 -10.59 9.89
C GLN A 104 -20.64 -11.25 9.81
N GLY A 105 -21.66 -10.45 9.46
CA GLY A 105 -23.05 -10.87 9.25
C GLY A 105 -23.54 -10.45 7.86
N GLY A 106 -24.75 -9.87 7.80
CA GLY A 106 -25.37 -9.44 6.54
C GLY A 106 -24.48 -8.47 5.76
N PRO A 107 -24.26 -8.70 4.46
CA PRO A 107 -23.37 -7.88 3.66
C PRO A 107 -24.00 -6.55 3.25
N LEU A 108 -23.15 -5.56 2.98
CA LEU A 108 -23.56 -4.29 2.39
C LEU A 108 -23.66 -4.44 0.86
N GLU A 109 -24.82 -4.85 0.36
CA GLU A 109 -25.02 -5.20 -1.06
C GLU A 109 -24.78 -4.02 -2.01
N HIS A 110 -25.07 -2.78 -1.59
CA HIS A 110 -24.75 -1.58 -2.37
C HIS A 110 -23.23 -1.39 -2.54
N VAL A 111 -22.42 -1.77 -1.54
CA VAL A 111 -20.96 -1.76 -1.65
C VAL A 111 -20.50 -2.86 -2.62
N ILE A 112 -21.09 -4.05 -2.58
CA ILE A 112 -20.78 -5.14 -3.51
C ILE A 112 -21.07 -4.72 -4.95
N ALA A 113 -22.24 -4.12 -5.19
CA ALA A 113 -22.61 -3.59 -6.51
C ALA A 113 -21.63 -2.50 -6.98
N ALA A 114 -21.24 -1.57 -6.09
CA ALA A 114 -20.26 -0.53 -6.40
C ALA A 114 -18.87 -1.12 -6.69
N LYS A 115 -18.45 -2.19 -6.02
CA LYS A 115 -17.20 -2.92 -6.35
C LYS A 115 -17.25 -3.49 -7.77
N ALA A 116 -18.38 -4.05 -8.20
CA ALA A 116 -18.52 -4.59 -9.55
C ALA A 116 -18.32 -3.51 -10.62
N VAL A 117 -18.87 -2.31 -10.40
CA VAL A 117 -18.65 -1.16 -11.27
C VAL A 117 -17.19 -0.74 -11.30
N ALA A 118 -16.56 -0.58 -10.13
CA ALA A 118 -15.15 -0.20 -10.01
C ALA A 118 -14.22 -1.22 -10.68
N PHE A 119 -14.49 -2.51 -10.55
CA PHE A 119 -13.67 -3.55 -11.21
C PHE A 119 -13.85 -3.54 -12.73
N LYS A 120 -15.06 -3.26 -13.22
CA LYS A 120 -15.29 -3.06 -14.65
C LYS A 120 -14.51 -1.86 -15.19
N GLU A 121 -14.51 -0.75 -14.47
CA GLU A 121 -13.70 0.42 -14.82
C GLU A 121 -12.20 0.11 -14.81
N ALA A 122 -11.73 -0.66 -13.83
CA ALA A 122 -10.31 -1.05 -13.73
C ALA A 122 -9.84 -1.98 -14.87
N LEU A 123 -10.76 -2.64 -15.57
CA LEU A 123 -10.47 -3.43 -16.78
C LEU A 123 -10.37 -2.58 -18.05
N ASP A 124 -10.82 -1.32 -18.01
CA ASP A 124 -10.79 -0.43 -19.17
C ASP A 124 -9.34 0.06 -19.42
N PRO A 125 -8.87 0.11 -20.68
CA PRO A 125 -7.57 0.70 -21.02
C PRO A 125 -7.36 2.13 -20.49
N ALA A 126 -8.41 2.93 -20.38
CA ALA A 126 -8.35 4.28 -19.81
C ALA A 126 -7.93 4.27 -18.33
N PHE A 127 -8.22 3.21 -17.58
CA PHE A 127 -7.75 3.08 -16.21
C PHE A 127 -6.23 2.92 -16.13
N LYS A 128 -5.63 2.21 -17.08
CA LYS A 128 -4.17 2.08 -17.16
C LYS A 128 -3.51 3.42 -17.44
N GLU A 129 -4.08 4.21 -18.34
CA GLU A 129 -3.59 5.57 -18.62
C GLU A 129 -3.71 6.47 -17.39
N TYR A 130 -4.86 6.44 -16.72
CA TYR A 130 -5.06 7.14 -15.45
C TYR A 130 -3.99 6.77 -14.41
N ALA A 131 -3.78 5.48 -14.16
CA ALA A 131 -2.79 5.01 -13.18
C ALA A 131 -1.36 5.40 -13.57
N ALA A 132 -1.01 5.38 -14.86
CA ALA A 132 0.28 5.85 -15.35
C ALA A 132 0.48 7.35 -15.10
N ASN A 133 -0.57 8.16 -15.29
CA ASN A 133 -0.52 9.59 -15.00
C ASN A 133 -0.39 9.86 -13.51
N VAL A 134 -1.00 9.06 -12.63
CA VAL A 134 -0.80 9.15 -11.17
C VAL A 134 0.67 8.98 -10.81
N ILE A 135 1.35 7.96 -11.36
CA ILE A 135 2.78 7.73 -11.12
C ILE A 135 3.62 8.90 -11.65
N LYS A 136 3.39 9.35 -12.88
CA LYS A 136 4.12 10.49 -13.47
C LYS A 136 3.97 11.76 -12.66
N ASN A 137 2.77 12.05 -12.17
CA ASN A 137 2.51 13.22 -11.34
C ASN A 137 3.23 13.11 -10.00
N SER A 138 3.21 11.93 -9.37
CA SER A 138 3.95 11.67 -8.13
C SER A 138 5.46 11.89 -8.31
N GLN A 139 6.03 11.38 -9.40
CA GLN A 139 7.43 11.56 -9.76
C GLN A 139 7.78 13.03 -9.98
N ALA A 140 6.99 13.73 -10.80
CA ALA A 140 7.22 15.15 -11.10
C ALA A 140 7.19 16.02 -9.83
N MET A 141 6.28 15.71 -8.88
CA MET A 141 6.25 16.39 -7.59
C MET A 141 7.47 16.06 -6.73
N ALA A 142 7.85 14.78 -6.66
CA ALA A 142 9.02 14.35 -5.88
C ALA A 142 10.32 14.98 -6.42
N ASP A 143 10.46 15.12 -7.73
CA ASP A 143 11.63 15.72 -8.40
C ASP A 143 11.83 17.18 -7.99
N VAL A 144 10.75 17.95 -7.75
CA VAL A 144 10.84 19.33 -7.25
C VAL A 144 11.47 19.37 -5.86
N PHE A 145 11.02 18.50 -4.96
CA PHE A 145 11.57 18.42 -3.60
C PHE A 145 13.01 17.87 -3.56
N LEU A 146 13.37 16.99 -4.51
CA LEU A 146 14.74 16.47 -4.61
C LEU A 146 15.76 17.53 -5.02
N GLN A 147 15.33 18.60 -5.69
CA GLN A 147 16.20 19.71 -6.12
C GLN A 147 16.39 20.75 -5.03
N ASP A 148 15.59 20.74 -3.97
CA ASP A 148 15.65 21.69 -2.88
C ASP A 148 16.35 21.06 -1.65
N PRO A 149 17.53 21.61 -1.22
CA PRO A 149 18.31 21.04 -0.11
C PRO A 149 17.63 21.16 1.26
N ASP A 150 16.59 21.95 1.37
CA ASP A 150 15.84 22.12 2.63
C ASP A 150 14.83 20.99 2.86
N PHE A 151 14.56 20.18 1.82
CA PHE A 151 13.70 19.02 1.92
C PHE A 151 14.47 17.73 1.75
N ARG A 152 14.03 16.70 2.45
CA ARG A 152 14.54 15.33 2.27
C ARG A 152 13.42 14.42 1.80
N VAL A 153 13.46 14.02 0.53
CA VAL A 153 12.56 12.98 0.01
C VAL A 153 13.03 11.64 0.56
N ILE A 154 12.15 10.98 1.33
CA ILE A 154 12.45 9.68 1.92
C ILE A 154 12.59 8.65 0.80
N SER A 155 13.57 7.77 0.94
CA SER A 155 13.94 6.75 -0.07
C SER A 155 14.47 7.33 -1.41
N GLY A 156 14.68 8.64 -1.52
CA GLY A 156 15.31 9.27 -2.69
C GLY A 156 14.40 9.38 -3.92
N GLY A 157 13.09 9.25 -3.78
CA GLY A 157 12.13 9.40 -4.88
C GLY A 157 10.92 8.49 -4.78
N THR A 158 10.25 8.28 -5.92
CA THR A 158 9.08 7.40 -6.00
C THR A 158 8.99 6.65 -7.33
N GLU A 159 8.50 5.41 -7.25
CA GLU A 159 8.15 4.55 -8.38
C GLU A 159 6.63 4.27 -8.43
N ASN A 160 5.85 4.91 -7.53
CA ASN A 160 4.42 4.66 -7.40
C ASN A 160 3.62 5.97 -7.20
N HIS A 161 2.48 5.89 -6.54
CA HIS A 161 1.48 6.97 -6.39
C HIS A 161 1.76 7.92 -5.23
N LEU A 162 2.78 7.70 -4.43
CA LEU A 162 3.08 8.48 -3.23
C LEU A 162 4.59 8.70 -3.06
N PHE A 163 4.94 9.69 -2.28
CA PHE A 163 6.27 9.89 -1.71
C PHE A 163 6.14 10.54 -0.34
N LEU A 164 7.20 10.46 0.46
CA LEU A 164 7.31 11.09 1.77
C LEU A 164 8.38 12.16 1.74
N VAL A 165 8.09 13.28 2.39
CA VAL A 165 9.04 14.39 2.55
C VAL A 165 9.20 14.70 4.02
N ASP A 166 10.44 14.71 4.50
CA ASP A 166 10.80 15.26 5.79
C ASP A 166 10.84 16.79 5.68
N VAL A 167 9.99 17.46 6.44
CA VAL A 167 9.79 18.91 6.40
C VAL A 167 10.41 19.65 7.60
N THR A 168 11.09 18.91 8.49
CA THR A 168 11.55 19.44 9.79
C THR A 168 12.62 20.55 9.69
N LYS A 169 13.25 20.72 8.54
CA LYS A 169 14.13 21.85 8.28
C LYS A 169 13.38 23.16 7.98
N VAL A 170 12.14 23.07 7.49
CA VAL A 170 11.36 24.20 6.98
C VAL A 170 10.27 24.61 7.96
N VAL A 171 9.66 23.63 8.61
CA VAL A 171 8.61 23.85 9.61
C VAL A 171 8.86 22.95 10.84
N GLU A 172 8.21 23.25 11.93
CA GLU A 172 8.42 22.55 13.21
C GLU A 172 8.16 21.03 13.13
N ASN A 173 7.14 20.61 12.36
CA ASN A 173 6.74 19.21 12.21
C ASN A 173 5.70 19.04 11.10
N GLY A 174 5.42 17.78 10.73
CA GLY A 174 4.45 17.44 9.68
C GLY A 174 3.02 17.90 9.96
N LYS A 175 2.60 18.01 11.23
CA LYS A 175 1.29 18.55 11.56
C LYS A 175 1.17 20.02 11.21
N VAL A 176 2.21 20.80 11.44
CA VAL A 176 2.24 22.22 11.05
C VAL A 176 2.20 22.35 9.54
N ALA A 177 3.01 21.55 8.82
CA ALA A 177 3.00 21.52 7.36
C ALA A 177 1.60 21.18 6.82
N GLN A 178 0.96 20.12 7.33
CA GLN A 178 -0.39 19.73 6.93
C GLN A 178 -1.39 20.88 7.09
N ASN A 179 -1.40 21.54 8.26
CA ASN A 179 -2.35 22.61 8.54
C ASN A 179 -2.14 23.83 7.62
N LEU A 180 -0.88 24.25 7.39
CA LEU A 180 -0.56 25.36 6.49
C LEU A 180 -0.98 25.08 5.04
N LEU A 181 -0.79 23.86 4.59
CA LEU A 181 -1.18 23.45 3.23
C LEU A 181 -2.70 23.33 3.07
N ASP A 182 -3.41 22.90 4.11
CA ASP A 182 -4.88 22.87 4.12
C ASP A 182 -5.47 24.30 3.94
N GLU A 183 -4.82 25.35 4.47
CA GLU A 183 -5.27 26.76 4.30
C GLU A 183 -5.28 27.20 2.83
N VAL A 184 -4.46 26.58 1.99
CA VAL A 184 -4.38 26.85 0.55
C VAL A 184 -4.99 25.70 -0.30
N ASN A 185 -5.81 24.85 0.31
CA ASN A 185 -6.51 23.72 -0.31
C ASN A 185 -5.56 22.63 -0.89
N ILE A 186 -4.39 22.45 -0.29
CA ILE A 186 -3.49 21.34 -0.60
C ILE A 186 -3.60 20.32 0.54
N THR A 187 -4.34 19.24 0.30
CA THR A 187 -4.56 18.20 1.29
C THR A 187 -3.41 17.18 1.30
N LEU A 188 -2.73 17.09 2.42
CA LEU A 188 -1.66 16.10 2.67
C LEU A 188 -1.93 15.33 3.97
N ASN A 189 -1.25 14.20 4.12
CA ASN A 189 -1.20 13.46 5.37
C ASN A 189 0.14 13.69 6.05
N LYS A 190 0.13 13.98 7.34
CA LYS A 190 1.32 13.79 8.16
C LYS A 190 1.57 12.30 8.36
N ASN A 191 2.79 11.86 8.20
CA ASN A 191 3.21 10.48 8.34
C ASN A 191 4.51 10.38 9.11
N SER A 192 4.70 9.29 9.86
CA SER A 192 6.01 8.98 10.41
C SER A 192 6.98 8.58 9.31
N ILE A 193 8.21 9.03 9.41
CA ILE A 193 9.32 8.61 8.56
C ILE A 193 10.10 7.47 9.23
N PRO A 194 10.95 6.73 8.50
CA PRO A 194 11.85 5.75 9.12
C PRO A 194 12.71 6.38 10.22
N TYR A 195 12.78 5.71 11.37
CA TYR A 195 13.49 6.18 12.57
C TYR A 195 12.93 7.47 13.18
N GLU A 196 11.62 7.68 13.04
CA GLU A 196 10.89 8.82 13.57
C GLU A 196 11.13 9.00 15.07
N THR A 197 11.49 10.21 15.47
CA THR A 197 11.71 10.60 16.88
C THR A 197 10.58 11.42 17.47
N LEU A 198 9.74 11.99 16.61
CA LEU A 198 8.58 12.77 17.04
C LEU A 198 7.39 11.86 17.38
N SER A 199 6.46 12.39 18.17
CA SER A 199 5.25 11.64 18.48
C SER A 199 4.40 11.42 17.21
N PRO A 200 3.60 10.33 17.13
CA PRO A 200 2.73 10.07 15.97
C PRO A 200 1.69 11.17 15.67
N PHE A 201 1.47 12.09 16.62
CA PHE A 201 0.57 13.23 16.43
C PHE A 201 1.25 14.44 15.76
N LYS A 202 2.56 14.48 15.74
CA LYS A 202 3.36 15.56 15.14
C LYS A 202 4.03 15.10 13.84
N THR A 203 4.86 14.06 13.91
CA THR A 203 5.68 13.49 12.82
C THR A 203 6.66 14.49 12.16
N SER A 204 7.52 13.98 11.33
CA SER A 204 8.52 14.82 10.62
C SER A 204 8.07 15.30 9.25
#